data_190be5a0bfee36c50523ab7845f76de8
#
_entry.id   190be5a0bfee36c50523ab7845f76de8
#
_cell.length_a   1.000
_cell.length_b   1.000
_cell.length_c   1.000
_cell.angle_alpha   90.00
_cell.angle_beta   90.00
_cell.angle_gamma   90.00
#
_symmetry.space_group_name_H-M   'P 1'
#
loop_
_entity.id
_entity.type
_entity.pdbx_description
1 polymer ?
#
loop_
_entity_poly.entity_id
_entity_poly.type
_entity_poly.pdbx_seq_one_letter_code
_entity_poly.pdbx_strand_id
1 'polypeptide(L)'
;MLQPKRTKFRKMRKGRNRGNALAGNKVSFGEFGLKATTRGRITARQIESARRAINRYVRRGGKVYIRVFPDVPITNKPLEVRMGSGKGNVEYWVAKVQPGRVLYEIEGVSEEVAREAFRLASAKLAVQTTFVARTVL
;
A
#
# COMPACT_ATOMS: atom_id res chain seq x y z
N MET A 1 0.11 10.19 9.13
CA MET A 1 -0.02 9.00 8.28
C MET A 1 -1.32 9.08 7.50
N LEU A 2 -1.39 8.35 6.42
CA LEU A 2 -2.58 8.35 5.57
C LEU A 2 -3.77 7.72 6.30
N GLN A 3 -4.90 8.39 6.21
CA GLN A 3 -6.19 7.87 6.67
C GLN A 3 -7.30 8.72 6.05
N PRO A 4 -8.54 8.18 5.93
CA PRO A 4 -9.64 8.97 5.41
C PRO A 4 -9.96 10.15 6.31
N LYS A 5 -10.25 11.30 5.72
CA LYS A 5 -10.72 12.48 6.49
C LYS A 5 -12.12 12.29 7.01
N ARG A 6 -12.97 11.67 6.19
CA ARG A 6 -14.36 11.37 6.52
C ARG A 6 -14.71 9.98 6.05
N THR A 7 -15.56 9.30 6.81
CA THR A 7 -16.09 8.01 6.43
C THR A 7 -17.60 8.01 6.62
N LYS A 8 -18.31 7.29 5.76
CA LYS A 8 -19.75 7.10 5.93
C LYS A 8 -20.03 6.29 7.20
N PHE A 9 -19.20 5.28 7.46
CA PHE A 9 -19.27 4.46 8.67
C PHE A 9 -17.87 4.39 9.28
N ARG A 10 -17.79 4.47 10.62
CA ARG A 10 -16.49 4.41 11.32
C ARG A 10 -15.86 3.03 11.26
N LYS A 11 -16.68 2.01 11.20
CA LYS A 11 -16.23 0.62 11.23
C LYS A 11 -16.73 -0.11 10.00
N MET A 12 -16.03 -1.18 9.63
CA MET A 12 -16.32 -1.94 8.43
C MET A 12 -16.25 -3.43 8.73
N ARG A 13 -17.08 -4.21 8.05
CA ARG A 13 -17.01 -5.66 8.13
C ARG A 13 -15.71 -6.14 7.49
N LYS A 14 -15.12 -7.20 8.05
CA LYS A 14 -13.85 -7.75 7.60
C LYS A 14 -13.88 -8.15 6.11
N GLY A 15 -14.93 -8.84 5.67
CA GLY A 15 -15.05 -9.31 4.30
C GLY A 15 -13.96 -10.29 3.92
N ARG A 16 -13.87 -10.58 2.63
CA ARG A 16 -12.83 -11.45 2.07
C ARG A 16 -12.09 -10.72 0.96
N ASN A 17 -10.76 -10.85 0.99
CA ASN A 17 -9.90 -10.31 -0.06
C ASN A 17 -9.69 -11.37 -1.13
N ARG A 18 -10.38 -11.24 -2.25
CA ARG A 18 -10.38 -12.22 -3.33
C ARG A 18 -10.10 -11.59 -4.67
N GLY A 19 -9.69 -12.41 -5.63
CA GLY A 19 -9.51 -12.03 -7.02
C GLY A 19 -8.22 -11.28 -7.27
N ASN A 20 -8.07 -10.86 -8.53
CA ASN A 20 -6.92 -10.09 -8.98
C ASN A 20 -7.35 -8.65 -9.25
N ALA A 21 -6.39 -7.74 -9.22
CA ALA A 21 -6.67 -6.33 -9.49
C ALA A 21 -7.09 -6.14 -10.95
N LEU A 22 -8.28 -5.59 -11.15
CA LEU A 22 -8.79 -5.23 -12.49
C LEU A 22 -8.53 -3.76 -12.80
N ALA A 23 -8.31 -2.95 -11.77
CA ALA A 23 -7.98 -1.53 -11.90
C ALA A 23 -6.74 -1.24 -11.06
N GLY A 24 -6.00 -0.19 -11.44
CA GLY A 24 -4.77 0.16 -10.72
C GLY A 24 -3.67 -0.88 -10.91
N ASN A 25 -3.69 -1.61 -12.02
CA ASN A 25 -2.74 -2.67 -12.32
C ASN A 25 -1.69 -2.28 -13.36
N LYS A 26 -1.67 -1.02 -13.78
CA LYS A 26 -0.71 -0.50 -14.76
C LYS A 26 -0.05 0.75 -14.22
N VAL A 27 1.22 0.95 -14.63
CA VAL A 27 1.95 2.19 -14.34
C VAL A 27 1.36 3.31 -15.19
N SER A 28 0.84 4.34 -14.54
CA SER A 28 0.10 5.43 -15.20
C SER A 28 0.74 6.80 -15.02
N PHE A 29 1.37 7.06 -13.88
CA PHE A 29 1.91 8.38 -13.55
C PHE A 29 3.43 8.46 -13.72
N GLY A 30 4.14 7.40 -13.37
CA GLY A 30 5.58 7.36 -13.42
C GLY A 30 6.11 6.52 -14.58
N GLU A 31 7.40 6.24 -14.53
CA GLU A 31 8.09 5.41 -15.51
C GLU A 31 8.21 3.95 -15.03
N PHE A 32 8.34 3.76 -13.72
CA PHE A 32 8.52 2.46 -13.09
C PHE A 32 7.53 2.30 -11.94
N GLY A 33 7.20 1.06 -11.63
CA GLY A 33 6.25 0.78 -10.56
C GLY A 33 6.63 -0.44 -9.74
N LEU A 34 6.08 -0.50 -8.55
CA LEU A 34 6.16 -1.64 -7.66
C LEU A 34 4.78 -2.27 -7.59
N LYS A 35 4.66 -3.49 -8.08
CA LYS A 35 3.39 -4.20 -8.22
C LYS A 35 3.32 -5.35 -7.23
N ALA A 36 2.20 -5.50 -6.54
CA ALA A 36 1.97 -6.63 -5.65
C ALA A 36 1.76 -7.91 -6.44
N THR A 37 2.39 -8.99 -6.00
CA THR A 37 2.21 -10.33 -6.60
C THR A 37 1.40 -11.25 -5.71
N THR A 38 1.24 -10.91 -4.44
CA THR A 38 0.40 -11.66 -3.49
C THR A 38 -0.67 -10.75 -2.94
N ARG A 39 -1.72 -11.34 -2.38
CA ARG A 39 -2.77 -10.58 -1.72
C ARG A 39 -2.44 -10.38 -0.25
N GLY A 40 -2.97 -9.32 0.32
CA GLY A 40 -2.76 -9.04 1.73
C GLY A 40 -3.32 -7.69 2.12
N ARG A 41 -2.97 -7.25 3.31
CA ARG A 41 -3.32 -5.94 3.82
C ARG A 41 -2.04 -5.19 4.15
N ILE A 42 -1.99 -3.92 3.76
CA ILE A 42 -0.86 -3.05 4.02
C ILE A 42 -1.35 -1.94 4.96
N THR A 43 -0.71 -1.79 6.10
CA THR A 43 -1.09 -0.76 7.07
C THR A 43 -0.61 0.62 6.62
N ALA A 44 -1.25 1.67 7.14
CA ALA A 44 -0.83 3.04 6.88
C ALA A 44 0.65 3.25 7.27
N ARG A 45 1.09 2.62 8.36
CA ARG A 45 2.50 2.69 8.81
C ARG A 45 3.45 2.03 7.82
N GLN A 46 3.07 0.89 7.27
CA GLN A 46 3.88 0.21 6.26
C GLN A 46 3.99 1.05 4.99
N ILE A 47 2.90 1.65 4.54
CA ILE A 47 2.88 2.53 3.37
C ILE A 47 3.84 3.70 3.58
N GLU A 48 3.78 4.34 4.74
CA GLU A 48 4.66 5.46 5.08
C GLU A 48 6.12 5.02 5.17
N SER A 49 6.39 3.89 5.80
CA SER A 49 7.73 3.34 5.92
C SER A 49 8.36 3.05 4.56
N ALA A 50 7.60 2.45 3.66
CA ALA A 50 8.05 2.16 2.29
C ALA A 50 8.31 3.46 1.52
N ARG A 51 7.41 4.44 1.62
CA ARG A 51 7.58 5.75 0.99
C ARG A 51 8.88 6.42 1.45
N ARG A 52 9.13 6.40 2.75
CA ARG A 52 10.37 6.99 3.30
C ARG A 52 11.62 6.27 2.81
N ALA A 53 11.57 4.94 2.70
CA ALA A 53 12.69 4.16 2.17
C ALA A 53 13.01 4.56 0.73
N ILE A 54 11.99 4.72 -0.11
CA ILE A 54 12.16 5.17 -1.50
C ILE A 54 12.75 6.57 -1.54
N ASN A 55 12.14 7.51 -0.84
CA ASN A 55 12.59 8.90 -0.83
C ASN A 55 14.01 9.06 -0.32
N ARG A 56 14.38 8.30 0.71
CA ARG A 56 15.74 8.35 1.26
C ARG A 56 16.77 7.89 0.24
N TYR A 57 16.46 6.87 -0.54
CA TYR A 57 17.38 6.36 -1.54
C TYR A 57 17.50 7.28 -2.75
N VAL A 58 16.38 7.76 -3.31
CA VAL A 58 16.40 8.63 -4.49
C VAL A 58 16.69 10.09 -4.14
N ARG A 59 16.53 10.46 -2.88
CA ARG A 59 16.75 11.82 -2.36
C ARG A 59 15.89 12.82 -3.14
N ARG A 60 16.50 13.83 -3.77
CA ARG A 60 15.78 14.88 -4.51
C ARG A 60 15.65 14.57 -6.00
N GLY A 61 16.18 13.43 -6.44
CA GLY A 61 16.31 13.12 -7.85
C GLY A 61 15.07 12.63 -8.56
N GLY A 62 14.02 12.28 -7.83
CA GLY A 62 12.83 11.69 -8.44
C GLY A 62 11.55 12.09 -7.75
N LYS A 63 10.44 11.68 -8.36
CA LYS A 63 9.12 11.88 -7.81
C LYS A 63 8.46 10.52 -7.56
N VAL A 64 7.88 10.35 -6.38
CA VAL A 64 7.25 9.11 -5.95
C VAL A 64 5.74 9.32 -5.89
N TYR A 65 4.99 8.38 -6.45
CA TYR A 65 3.53 8.35 -6.40
C TYR A 65 3.09 7.17 -5.56
N ILE A 66 2.21 7.41 -4.60
CA ILE A 66 1.57 6.35 -3.82
C ILE A 66 0.25 6.02 -4.50
N ARG A 67 0.09 4.76 -4.94
CA ARG A 67 -1.08 4.32 -5.68
C ARG A 67 -2.09 3.56 -4.82
N VAL A 68 -1.83 3.43 -3.53
CA VAL A 68 -2.75 2.77 -2.59
C VAL A 68 -3.09 3.72 -1.46
N PHE A 69 -4.29 3.54 -0.91
CA PHE A 69 -4.74 4.35 0.22
C PHE A 69 -5.35 3.43 1.28
N PRO A 70 -4.99 3.62 2.56
CA PRO A 70 -5.49 2.79 3.64
C PRO A 70 -6.89 3.29 4.09
N ASP A 71 -7.91 2.78 3.43
CA ASP A 71 -9.30 3.20 3.66
C ASP A 71 -10.12 2.19 4.47
N VAL A 72 -9.53 1.07 4.86
CA VAL A 72 -10.21 0.02 5.61
C VAL A 72 -9.82 0.13 7.09
N PRO A 73 -10.79 0.39 7.98
CA PRO A 73 -10.51 0.47 9.42
C PRO A 73 -10.39 -0.93 10.02
N ILE A 74 -9.36 -1.13 10.83
CA ILE A 74 -9.18 -2.36 11.60
C ILE A 74 -9.51 -2.07 13.05
N THR A 75 -10.39 -2.87 13.61
CA THR A 75 -10.83 -2.73 14.98
C THR A 75 -10.21 -3.82 15.85
N ASN A 76 -10.01 -3.50 17.11
CA ASN A 76 -9.45 -4.43 18.06
C ASN A 76 -10.08 -4.19 19.43
N LYS A 77 -10.37 -5.27 20.16
CA LYS A 77 -10.84 -5.17 21.52
C LYS A 77 -9.68 -5.35 22.48
N PRO A 78 -9.66 -4.61 23.61
CA PRO A 78 -8.65 -4.87 24.63
C PRO A 78 -8.70 -6.30 25.11
N LEU A 79 -7.57 -6.85 25.53
CA LEU A 79 -7.46 -8.23 25.99
C LEU A 79 -8.39 -8.54 27.18
N GLU A 80 -8.68 -7.54 28.01
CA GLU A 80 -9.47 -7.69 29.22
C GLU A 80 -10.98 -7.59 28.96
N VAL A 81 -11.39 -7.25 27.74
CA VAL A 81 -12.81 -7.07 27.41
C VAL A 81 -13.38 -8.40 26.94
N ARG A 82 -14.55 -8.76 27.49
CA ARG A 82 -15.25 -9.99 27.11
C ARG A 82 -15.70 -9.93 25.65
N MET A 83 -15.81 -11.11 25.04
CA MET A 83 -16.41 -11.27 23.72
C MET A 83 -17.86 -10.78 23.74
N GLY A 84 -18.30 -10.17 22.65
CA GLY A 84 -19.63 -9.60 22.55
C GLY A 84 -19.66 -8.10 22.87
N SER A 85 -20.83 -7.53 23.10
CA SER A 85 -21.03 -6.10 23.41
C SER A 85 -20.56 -5.15 22.31
N GLY A 86 -20.65 -5.58 21.04
CA GLY A 86 -20.31 -4.75 19.89
C GLY A 86 -18.88 -4.85 19.44
N LYS A 87 -18.58 -4.14 18.34
CA LYS A 87 -17.28 -4.14 17.69
C LYS A 87 -16.32 -3.19 18.43
N GLY A 88 -15.06 -3.59 18.52
CA GLY A 88 -14.04 -2.78 19.17
C GLY A 88 -13.79 -1.43 18.48
N ASN A 89 -12.94 -0.63 19.07
CA ASN A 89 -12.57 0.67 18.51
C ASN A 89 -11.63 0.52 17.32
N VAL A 90 -11.67 1.50 16.42
CA VAL A 90 -10.72 1.55 15.28
C VAL A 90 -9.33 1.84 15.81
N GLU A 91 -8.40 0.90 15.55
CA GLU A 91 -7.01 1.00 16.00
C GLU A 91 -6.10 1.55 14.92
N TYR A 92 -6.29 1.11 13.66
CA TYR A 92 -5.46 1.53 12.56
C TYR A 92 -6.17 1.30 11.24
N TRP A 93 -5.58 1.80 10.17
CA TRP A 93 -6.13 1.74 8.82
C TRP A 93 -5.24 0.90 7.92
N VAL A 94 -5.85 0.14 7.00
CA VAL A 94 -5.14 -0.69 6.05
C VAL A 94 -5.71 -0.50 4.64
N ALA A 95 -4.89 -0.83 3.65
CA ALA A 95 -5.33 -1.01 2.27
C ALA A 95 -5.39 -2.50 1.98
N LYS A 96 -6.50 -2.97 1.42
CA LYS A 96 -6.60 -4.33 0.92
C LYS A 96 -5.94 -4.37 -0.46
N VAL A 97 -5.01 -5.31 -0.64
CA VAL A 97 -4.22 -5.42 -1.85
C VAL A 97 -4.50 -6.75 -2.52
N GLN A 98 -4.82 -6.69 -3.81
CA GLN A 98 -4.99 -7.86 -4.67
C GLN A 98 -3.74 -8.04 -5.53
N PRO A 99 -3.41 -9.29 -5.93
CA PRO A 99 -2.32 -9.50 -6.89
C PRO A 99 -2.53 -8.68 -8.15
N GLY A 100 -1.47 -8.03 -8.61
CA GLY A 100 -1.50 -7.18 -9.79
C GLY A 100 -1.63 -5.69 -9.49
N ARG A 101 -1.93 -5.30 -8.25
CA ARG A 101 -2.06 -3.89 -7.89
C ARG A 101 -0.71 -3.19 -7.89
N VAL A 102 -0.62 -2.05 -8.57
CA VAL A 102 0.55 -1.17 -8.48
C VAL A 102 0.45 -0.37 -7.19
N LEU A 103 1.48 -0.46 -6.36
CA LEU A 103 1.51 0.16 -5.03
C LEU A 103 2.19 1.53 -5.06
N TYR A 104 3.30 1.64 -5.80
CA TYR A 104 4.08 2.85 -5.93
C TYR A 104 4.53 3.02 -7.36
N GLU A 105 4.72 4.27 -7.78
CA GLU A 105 5.34 4.61 -9.04
C GLU A 105 6.44 5.63 -8.79
N ILE A 106 7.42 5.66 -9.68
CA ILE A 106 8.54 6.59 -9.59
C ILE A 106 8.88 7.11 -10.98
N GLU A 107 9.27 8.38 -11.04
CA GLU A 107 9.78 8.99 -12.27
C GLU A 107 10.99 9.86 -11.97
N GLY A 108 11.74 10.18 -13.02
CA GLY A 108 12.90 11.07 -12.90
C GLY A 108 14.16 10.40 -12.40
N VAL A 109 14.23 9.06 -12.42
CA VAL A 109 15.42 8.29 -12.01
C VAL A 109 15.69 7.19 -13.03
N SER A 110 16.92 6.68 -13.01
CA SER A 110 17.29 5.55 -13.86
C SER A 110 16.61 4.27 -13.37
N GLU A 111 16.55 3.27 -14.24
CA GLU A 111 15.98 1.97 -13.87
C GLU A 111 16.74 1.32 -12.72
N GLU A 112 18.07 1.40 -12.69
CA GLU A 112 18.88 0.84 -11.61
C GLU A 112 18.53 1.46 -10.26
N VAL A 113 18.40 2.79 -10.22
CA VAL A 113 18.04 3.51 -9.01
C VAL A 113 16.62 3.13 -8.58
N ALA A 114 15.68 3.05 -9.53
CA ALA A 114 14.31 2.68 -9.23
C ALA A 114 14.23 1.25 -8.67
N ARG A 115 14.94 0.30 -9.26
CA ARG A 115 14.97 -1.09 -8.78
C ARG A 115 15.46 -1.18 -7.35
N GLU A 116 16.55 -0.49 -7.03
CA GLU A 116 17.11 -0.52 -5.67
C GLU A 116 16.18 0.17 -4.67
N ALA A 117 15.61 1.30 -5.04
CA ALA A 117 14.66 2.01 -4.19
C ALA A 117 13.45 1.11 -3.84
N PHE A 118 12.91 0.43 -4.85
CA PHE A 118 11.77 -0.47 -4.63
C PHE A 118 12.15 -1.75 -3.89
N ARG A 119 13.38 -2.22 -4.04
CA ARG A 119 13.87 -3.34 -3.22
C ARG A 119 13.85 -2.97 -1.74
N LEU A 120 14.34 -1.79 -1.41
CA LEU A 120 14.32 -1.30 -0.04
C LEU A 120 12.90 -1.12 0.48
N ALA A 121 12.00 -0.60 -0.36
CA ALA A 121 10.60 -0.40 -0.01
C ALA A 121 9.89 -1.74 0.22
N SER A 122 10.15 -2.73 -0.61
CA SER A 122 9.47 -4.03 -0.52
C SER A 122 9.73 -4.72 0.81
N ALA A 123 10.88 -4.49 1.41
CA ALA A 123 11.22 -5.04 2.72
C ALA A 123 10.34 -4.49 3.85
N LYS A 124 9.65 -3.37 3.62
CA LYS A 124 8.75 -2.73 4.58
C LYS A 124 7.30 -3.15 4.42
N LEU A 125 6.98 -3.90 3.36
CA LEU A 125 5.61 -4.25 3.01
C LEU A 125 5.30 -5.69 3.37
N ALA A 126 4.02 -5.96 3.65
CA ALA A 126 3.54 -7.29 4.05
C ALA A 126 3.21 -8.20 2.86
N VAL A 127 3.25 -7.68 1.64
CA VAL A 127 2.97 -8.44 0.43
C VAL A 127 4.25 -8.59 -0.40
N GLN A 128 4.31 -9.65 -1.19
CA GLN A 128 5.40 -9.81 -2.15
C GLN A 128 5.15 -8.90 -3.35
N THR A 129 6.22 -8.39 -3.93
CA THR A 129 6.15 -7.38 -4.96
C THR A 129 7.11 -7.70 -6.11
N THR A 130 6.86 -7.08 -7.26
CA THR A 130 7.74 -7.15 -8.41
C THR A 130 7.91 -5.77 -9.03
N PHE A 131 9.06 -5.55 -9.64
CA PHE A 131 9.34 -4.32 -10.37
C PHE A 131 8.68 -4.38 -11.75
N VAL A 132 8.05 -3.29 -12.16
CA VAL A 132 7.47 -3.18 -13.50
C VAL A 132 7.85 -1.84 -14.12
N ALA A 133 7.97 -1.83 -15.44
CA ALA A 133 8.19 -0.62 -16.21
C ALA A 133 6.89 -0.24 -16.92
N ARG A 134 6.75 1.06 -17.23
CA ARG A 134 5.61 1.55 -17.99
C ARG A 134 5.63 0.97 -19.40
N THR A 135 4.50 0.40 -19.81
CA THR A 135 4.35 -0.09 -21.17
C THR A 135 4.13 1.10 -22.10
N VAL A 136 4.98 1.22 -23.10
CA VAL A 136 4.83 2.22 -24.16
C VAL A 136 4.21 1.52 -25.37
N LEU A 137 3.03 1.97 -25.76
CA LEU A 137 2.32 1.45 -26.93
C LEU A 137 2.54 2.35 -28.13
#